data_e28b2fb281fc277e46a60bf5c3a3299b
#
_entry.id   e28b2fb281fc277e46a60bf5c3a3299b
#
_cell.length_a   1.000
_cell.length_b   1.000
_cell.length_c   1.000
_cell.angle_alpha   90.00
_cell.angle_beta   90.00
_cell.angle_gamma   90.00
#
_symmetry.space_group_name_H-M   'P 1'
#
loop_
_entity.id
_entity.type
_entity.pdbx_description
1 polymer ?
#
loop_
_entity_poly.entity_id
_entity_poly.type
_entity_poly.pdbx_seq_one_letter_code
_entity_poly.pdbx_strand_id
1 'polypeptide(L)' 'MANNNSNYSVVPEAKEALNKFKYEVANEVGVNLKQGYNGDLSSRDAGRIGGQMVKKLI' A
#
# COMPACT_ATOMS: atom_id res chain seq x y z
N MET A 1 20.52 7.78 -2.84
CA MET A 1 20.01 7.90 -2.90
C MET A 1 19.37 8.19 -3.44
N ALA A 2 19.49 8.20 -3.69
CA ALA A 2 18.92 8.52 -3.98
C ALA A 2 18.19 8.68 -4.56
N ASN A 3 18.13 8.65 -4.77
CA ASN A 3 17.35 8.79 -5.12
C ASN A 3 16.64 8.93 -5.78
N ASN A 4 16.80 9.05 -6.06
CA ASN A 4 16.12 9.17 -6.67
C ASN A 4 15.16 8.98 -7.15
N ASN A 5 15.05 8.76 -6.88
CA ASN A 5 13.89 8.59 -7.23
C ASN A 5 13.03 9.34 -8.06
N SER A 6 13.27 10.36 -8.33
CA SER A 6 12.52 11.33 -9.11
C SER A 6 12.23 10.87 -10.52
N ASN A 7 13.02 9.99 -11.03
CA ASN A 7 12.78 9.41 -12.36
C ASN A 7 11.82 8.25 -12.32
N TYR A 8 11.37 7.95 -11.16
CA TYR A 8 10.61 6.75 -10.93
C TYR A 8 9.19 7.13 -10.61
N SER A 9 8.34 7.09 -11.58
CA SER A 9 6.95 7.43 -11.36
C SER A 9 6.06 6.30 -11.84
N VAL A 10 5.01 6.07 -11.08
CA VAL A 10 4.02 5.05 -11.41
C VAL A 10 2.95 5.68 -12.27
N VAL A 11 2.59 5.02 -13.38
CA VAL A 11 1.52 5.54 -14.21
C VAL A 11 0.21 5.53 -13.43
N PRO A 12 -0.71 6.45 -13.76
CA PRO A 12 -1.95 6.57 -12.98
C PRO A 12 -2.76 5.29 -12.88
N GLU A 13 -2.81 4.52 -13.93
CA GLU A 13 -3.56 3.25 -13.93
C GLU A 13 -2.96 2.25 -12.94
N ALA A 14 -1.63 2.18 -12.90
CA ALA A 14 -0.95 1.27 -11.98
C ALA A 14 -1.14 1.75 -10.55
N LYS A 15 -1.11 3.06 -10.33
CA LYS A 15 -1.30 3.62 -9.01
C LYS A 15 -2.69 3.29 -8.47
N GLU A 16 -3.68 3.41 -9.33
CA GLU A 16 -5.06 3.10 -8.95
C GLU A 16 -5.20 1.62 -8.61
N ALA A 17 -4.59 0.76 -9.42
CA ALA A 17 -4.65 -0.68 -9.18
C ALA A 17 -3.95 -1.04 -7.86
N LEU A 18 -2.83 -0.40 -7.57
CA LEU A 18 -2.13 -0.64 -6.32
C LEU A 18 -2.95 -0.18 -5.13
N ASN A 19 -3.65 0.94 -5.26
CA ASN A 19 -4.51 1.41 -4.18
C ASN A 19 -5.64 0.44 -3.91
N LYS A 20 -6.29 -0.06 -4.94
CA LYS A 20 -7.35 -1.05 -4.78
C LYS A 20 -6.82 -2.31 -4.11
N PHE A 21 -5.66 -2.77 -4.56
CA PHE A 21 -5.04 -3.95 -3.99
C PHE A 21 -4.76 -3.74 -2.50
N LYS A 22 -4.25 -2.57 -2.16
CA LYS A 22 -3.95 -2.25 -0.77
C LYS A 22 -5.21 -2.31 0.10
N TYR A 23 -6.32 -1.75 -0.38
CA TYR A 23 -7.56 -1.77 0.39
C TYR A 23 -8.11 -3.18 0.54
N GLU A 24 -7.99 -3.99 -0.51
CA GLU A 24 -8.41 -5.39 -0.43
C GLU A 24 -7.62 -6.13 0.62
N VAL A 25 -6.31 -5.95 0.61
CA VAL A 25 -5.43 -6.62 1.56
C VAL A 25 -5.71 -6.14 2.97
N ALA A 26 -5.90 -4.83 3.14
CA ALA A 26 -6.22 -4.29 4.46
C ALA A 26 -7.47 -4.95 5.02
N ASN A 27 -8.47 -5.12 4.18
CA ASN A 27 -9.71 -5.76 4.59
C ASN A 27 -9.47 -7.21 5.00
N GLU A 28 -8.60 -7.91 4.28
CA GLU A 28 -8.27 -9.30 4.60
C GLU A 28 -7.60 -9.45 5.95
N VAL A 29 -6.72 -8.54 6.29
CA VAL A 29 -5.98 -8.62 7.55
C VAL A 29 -6.67 -7.88 8.69
N GLY A 30 -7.87 -7.35 8.44
CA GLY A 30 -8.66 -6.72 9.48
C GLY A 30 -8.22 -5.32 9.85
N VAL A 31 -7.56 -4.62 8.93
CA VAL A 31 -7.11 -3.25 9.16
C VAL A 31 -8.08 -2.30 8.46
N ASN A 32 -8.59 -1.32 9.22
CA ASN A 32 -9.50 -0.33 8.66
C ASN A 32 -8.69 0.80 8.02
N LEU A 33 -8.47 0.71 6.72
CA LEU A 33 -7.68 1.66 5.97
C LEU A 33 -8.58 2.75 5.43
N LYS A 34 -8.29 4.00 5.79
CA LYS A 34 -9.10 5.13 5.35
C LYS A 34 -8.61 5.64 4.01
N GLN A 35 -9.54 6.05 3.17
CA GLN A 35 -9.20 6.66 1.91
C GLN A 35 -8.57 8.03 2.15
N GLY A 36 -7.49 8.30 1.44
CA GLY A 36 -6.82 9.57 1.48
C GLY A 36 -5.79 9.67 2.57
N TYR A 37 -6.20 9.83 3.81
CA TYR A 37 -5.30 10.09 4.91
C TYR A 37 -5.23 8.90 5.84
N ASN A 38 -4.01 8.36 6.01
CA ASN A 38 -3.77 7.21 6.88
C ASN A 38 -2.74 7.55 7.94
N GLY A 39 -2.75 8.79 8.43
CA GLY A 39 -1.77 9.24 9.38
C GLY A 39 -1.88 8.55 10.74
N ASP A 40 -3.04 7.98 11.04
CA ASP A 40 -3.23 7.26 12.30
C ASP A 40 -2.97 5.76 12.17
N LEU A 41 -2.53 5.32 11.01
CA LEU A 41 -2.22 3.90 10.79
C LEU A 41 -0.93 3.55 11.51
N SER A 42 -0.97 2.50 12.34
CA SER A 42 0.20 2.10 13.09
C SER A 42 1.24 1.44 12.18
N SER A 43 2.51 1.45 12.61
CA SER A 43 3.56 0.79 11.86
C SER A 43 3.28 -0.70 11.72
N ARG A 44 2.70 -1.29 12.78
CA ARG A 44 2.36 -2.70 12.75
C ARG A 44 1.33 -2.98 11.67
N ASP A 45 0.27 -2.17 11.62
CA ASP A 45 -0.79 -2.38 10.64
C ASP A 45 -0.27 -2.15 9.23
N ALA A 46 0.54 -1.12 9.03
CA ALA A 46 1.15 -0.87 7.73
C ALA A 46 2.02 -2.04 7.31
N GLY A 47 2.76 -2.62 8.26
CA GLY A 47 3.59 -3.78 7.99
C GLY A 47 2.78 -5.01 7.65
N ARG A 48 1.65 -5.21 8.32
CA ARG A 48 0.77 -6.34 8.02
C ARG A 48 0.21 -6.25 6.61
N ILE A 49 -0.23 -5.06 6.22
CA ILE A 49 -0.73 -4.86 4.87
C ILE A 49 0.38 -5.10 3.85
N GLY A 50 1.54 -4.48 4.06
CA GLY A 50 2.65 -4.64 3.14
C GLY A 50 3.12 -6.07 3.03
N GLY A 51 3.22 -6.77 4.16
CA GLY A 51 3.64 -8.16 4.17
C GLY A 51 2.66 -9.05 3.41
N GLN A 52 1.37 -8.83 3.60
CA GLN A 52 0.37 -9.62 2.91
C GLN A 52 0.36 -9.32 1.41
N MET A 53 0.59 -8.07 1.04
CA MET A 53 0.67 -7.71 -0.37
C MET A 53 1.81 -8.46 -1.06
N VAL A 54 2.96 -8.52 -0.40
CA VAL A 54 4.11 -9.23 -0.94
C VAL A 54 3.79 -10.71 -1.11
N LYS A 55 3.14 -11.31 -0.12
CA LYS A 55 2.75 -12.71 -0.20
C LYS A 55 1.86 -12.99 -1.40
N LYS A 56 0.94 -12.08 -1.68
CA LYS A 56 0.01 -12.30 -2.80
C LYS A 56 0.70 -12.14 -4.15
N LEU A 57 1.81 -11.42 -4.19
CA LEU A 57 2.53 -11.19 -5.44
C LEU A 57 3.55 -12.28 -5.75
N ILE A 58 3.86 -13.12 -4.81
CA ILE A 58 4.81 -14.21 -5.01
C ILE A 58 4.07 -15.53 -5.40
#